data_a8c6d73f224410a213464b671fe79bb3
#
_entry.id   a8c6d73f224410a213464b671fe79bb3
#
_cell.length_a   1.000
_cell.length_b   1.000
_cell.length_c   1.000
_cell.angle_alpha   90.00
_cell.angle_beta   90.00
_cell.angle_gamma   90.00
#
_symmetry.space_group_name_H-M   'P 1'
#
loop_
_entity.id
_entity.type
_entity.pdbx_description
1 polymer ?
#
loop_
_entity_poly.entity_id
_entity_poly.type
_entity_poly.pdbx_seq_one_letter_code
_entity_poly.pdbx_strand_id
1 'polypeptide(L)'
;MEKLLESIDRNRIPAHVAIIMDGNGRWAKQRGLDRSEGHVEGVNTVRRITEIASEIGVGCLTLYAFSTENWNRPQAEVDALMHLMGIAIQRETLDLIKNNVRLRMIGDFDRMPEDARRRLQGCFDATSHCTGLVLNLALSYSGRWDIARAARLLAEDVAAGRLDPADIDQAAISARLSTATLPQQDPDLLIRTGGDFRVSNFLLWEIAYSEIEVTDKYWPDFSKEDFLLAIKNYQKRERRFGKTSEQIAAEDTDK
;
A
#
# COMPACT_ATOMS: atom_id res chain seq x y z
N MET A 1 16.26 -16.04 -9.74
CA MET A 1 16.17 -14.80 -8.94
C MET A 1 17.35 -13.85 -9.20
N GLU A 2 18.61 -14.24 -8.98
CA GLU A 2 19.80 -13.36 -9.17
C GLU A 2 19.82 -12.65 -10.53
N LYS A 3 19.74 -13.38 -11.63
CA LYS A 3 19.70 -12.77 -12.99
C LYS A 3 18.56 -11.78 -13.19
N LEU A 4 17.41 -11.99 -12.54
CA LEU A 4 16.28 -11.07 -12.64
C LEU A 4 16.59 -9.81 -11.83
N LEU A 5 17.13 -9.95 -10.62
CA LEU A 5 17.53 -8.83 -9.77
C LEU A 5 18.61 -7.96 -10.45
N GLU A 6 19.61 -8.58 -11.08
CA GLU A 6 20.63 -7.89 -11.87
C GLU A 6 20.07 -7.15 -13.09
N SER A 7 18.92 -7.60 -13.63
CA SER A 7 18.27 -6.98 -14.80
C SER A 7 17.36 -5.80 -14.45
N ILE A 8 17.19 -5.47 -13.17
CA ILE A 8 16.42 -4.31 -12.72
C ILE A 8 17.25 -3.04 -12.83
N ASP A 9 16.74 -2.06 -13.55
CA ASP A 9 17.35 -0.74 -13.64
C ASP A 9 17.13 0.03 -12.33
N ARG A 10 18.20 0.25 -11.58
CA ARG A 10 18.16 0.94 -10.27
C ARG A 10 17.77 2.41 -10.37
N ASN A 11 17.89 3.03 -11.54
CA ASN A 11 17.51 4.43 -11.77
C ASN A 11 16.00 4.57 -12.10
N ARG A 12 15.30 3.47 -12.34
CA ARG A 12 13.88 3.44 -12.73
C ARG A 12 13.03 2.61 -11.77
N ILE A 13 13.39 2.59 -10.49
CA ILE A 13 12.58 1.95 -9.45
C ILE A 13 11.37 2.84 -9.15
N PRO A 14 10.14 2.29 -9.10
CA PRO A 14 8.98 3.06 -8.62
C PRO A 14 9.22 3.52 -7.19
N ALA A 15 9.04 4.81 -6.93
CA ALA A 15 9.23 5.37 -5.59
C ALA A 15 8.16 4.85 -4.61
N HIS A 16 6.93 4.62 -5.09
CA HIS A 16 5.83 4.08 -4.32
C HIS A 16 5.15 2.94 -5.07
N VAL A 17 5.08 1.76 -4.44
CA VAL A 17 4.32 0.61 -4.92
C VAL A 17 3.14 0.35 -4.00
N ALA A 18 1.94 0.23 -4.57
CA ALA A 18 0.72 -0.16 -3.83
C ALA A 18 0.29 -1.57 -4.24
N ILE A 19 -0.15 -2.40 -3.28
CA ILE A 19 -0.56 -3.79 -3.56
C ILE A 19 -1.93 -4.10 -2.97
N ILE A 20 -2.83 -4.61 -3.83
CA ILE A 20 -4.08 -5.26 -3.41
C ILE A 20 -3.80 -6.75 -3.25
N MET A 21 -3.72 -7.20 -2.00
CA MET A 21 -3.38 -8.56 -1.59
C MET A 21 -4.59 -9.50 -1.67
N ASP A 22 -4.99 -9.85 -2.90
CA ASP A 22 -6.19 -10.68 -3.13
C ASP A 22 -5.84 -12.16 -3.33
N GLY A 23 -6.81 -13.02 -2.99
CA GLY A 23 -6.75 -14.45 -3.24
C GLY A 23 -6.48 -15.34 -2.03
N ASN A 24 -6.24 -14.81 -0.80
CA ASN A 24 -5.95 -15.60 0.40
C ASN A 24 -6.97 -16.72 0.65
N GLY A 25 -8.27 -16.40 0.62
CA GLY A 25 -9.32 -17.37 0.84
C GLY A 25 -9.46 -18.38 -0.29
N ARG A 26 -9.25 -17.98 -1.56
CA ARG A 26 -9.27 -18.87 -2.73
C ARG A 26 -8.10 -19.85 -2.70
N TRP A 27 -6.93 -19.35 -2.31
CA TRP A 27 -5.72 -20.15 -2.10
C TRP A 27 -5.93 -21.26 -1.06
N ALA A 28 -6.48 -20.93 0.12
CA ALA A 28 -6.78 -21.89 1.17
C ALA A 28 -7.81 -22.95 0.70
N LYS A 29 -8.90 -22.49 0.07
CA LYS A 29 -9.96 -23.38 -0.45
C LYS A 29 -9.42 -24.40 -1.46
N GLN A 30 -8.53 -24.00 -2.38
CA GLN A 30 -7.93 -24.90 -3.37
C GLN A 30 -7.07 -26.01 -2.73
N ARG A 31 -6.58 -25.77 -1.50
CA ARG A 31 -5.74 -26.71 -0.73
C ARG A 31 -6.48 -27.48 0.34
N GLY A 32 -7.81 -27.31 0.41
CA GLY A 32 -8.64 -27.93 1.46
C GLY A 32 -8.35 -27.40 2.85
N LEU A 33 -7.81 -26.16 2.94
CA LEU A 33 -7.46 -25.49 4.19
C LEU A 33 -8.53 -24.50 4.60
N ASP A 34 -8.57 -24.15 5.89
CA ASP A 34 -9.41 -23.08 6.38
C ASP A 34 -8.96 -21.72 5.83
N ARG A 35 -9.90 -20.80 5.68
CA ARG A 35 -9.65 -19.46 5.14
C ARG A 35 -8.57 -18.70 5.93
N SER A 36 -8.50 -18.92 7.23
CA SER A 36 -7.50 -18.36 8.14
C SER A 36 -6.07 -18.73 7.76
N GLU A 37 -5.84 -19.97 7.31
CA GLU A 37 -4.51 -20.43 6.88
C GLU A 37 -3.98 -19.63 5.68
N GLY A 38 -4.88 -19.25 4.76
CA GLY A 38 -4.50 -18.37 3.66
C GLY A 38 -4.06 -16.97 4.11
N HIS A 39 -4.65 -16.45 5.19
CA HIS A 39 -4.23 -15.17 5.77
C HIS A 39 -2.90 -15.29 6.52
N VAL A 40 -2.66 -16.41 7.21
CA VAL A 40 -1.38 -16.70 7.86
C VAL A 40 -0.25 -16.76 6.83
N GLU A 41 -0.44 -17.50 5.72
CA GLU A 41 0.57 -17.53 4.66
C GLU A 41 0.71 -16.17 3.96
N GLY A 42 -0.39 -15.41 3.85
CA GLY A 42 -0.37 -14.03 3.36
C GLY A 42 0.56 -13.10 4.17
N VAL A 43 0.68 -13.30 5.49
CA VAL A 43 1.64 -12.57 6.35
C VAL A 43 3.09 -12.91 5.95
N ASN A 44 3.38 -14.19 5.69
CA ASN A 44 4.71 -14.61 5.22
C ASN A 44 5.06 -13.93 3.88
N THR A 45 4.06 -13.76 3.01
CA THR A 45 4.23 -13.05 1.73
C THR A 45 4.53 -11.56 1.95
N VAL A 46 3.85 -10.91 2.92
CA VAL A 46 4.17 -9.50 3.28
C VAL A 46 5.66 -9.37 3.62
N ARG A 47 6.21 -10.25 4.45
CA ARG A 47 7.64 -10.24 4.80
C ARG A 47 8.51 -10.34 3.55
N ARG A 48 8.28 -11.38 2.70
CA ARG A 48 9.07 -11.62 1.48
C ARG A 48 9.07 -10.42 0.53
N ILE A 49 7.93 -9.79 0.36
CA ILE A 49 7.78 -8.65 -0.56
C ILE A 49 8.36 -7.36 0.05
N THR A 50 8.23 -7.16 1.37
CA THR A 50 8.86 -6.04 2.07
C THR A 50 10.39 -6.12 1.96
N GLU A 51 10.97 -7.31 2.15
CA GLU A 51 12.41 -7.54 2.01
C GLU A 51 12.91 -7.17 0.61
N ILE A 52 12.27 -7.72 -0.45
CA ILE A 52 12.73 -7.47 -1.82
C ILE A 52 12.48 -6.02 -2.25
N ALA A 53 11.37 -5.39 -1.82
CA ALA A 53 11.09 -3.99 -2.09
C ALA A 53 12.15 -3.08 -1.47
N SER A 54 12.55 -3.34 -0.22
CA SER A 54 13.64 -2.65 0.46
C SER A 54 14.99 -2.86 -0.25
N GLU A 55 15.31 -4.10 -0.63
CA GLU A 55 16.55 -4.47 -1.31
C GLU A 55 16.75 -3.75 -2.66
N ILE A 56 15.65 -3.57 -3.42
CA ILE A 56 15.74 -2.88 -4.72
C ILE A 56 15.65 -1.37 -4.61
N GLY A 57 15.30 -0.81 -3.45
CA GLY A 57 15.27 0.63 -3.22
C GLY A 57 13.90 1.28 -3.41
N VAL A 58 12.79 0.53 -3.29
CA VAL A 58 11.44 1.13 -3.20
C VAL A 58 11.36 1.99 -1.95
N GLY A 59 10.87 3.23 -2.09
CA GLY A 59 10.76 4.19 -0.97
C GLY A 59 9.53 3.95 -0.10
N CYS A 60 8.40 3.60 -0.71
CA CYS A 60 7.13 3.35 -0.04
C CYS A 60 6.45 2.10 -0.60
N LEU A 61 5.96 1.23 0.28
CA LEU A 61 5.15 0.04 -0.06
C LEU A 61 3.83 0.10 0.70
N THR A 62 2.73 0.39 0.00
CA THR A 62 1.39 0.41 0.61
C THR A 62 0.65 -0.89 0.35
N LEU A 63 0.24 -1.58 1.42
CA LEU A 63 -0.46 -2.85 1.36
C LEU A 63 -1.92 -2.70 1.79
N TYR A 64 -2.87 -3.12 0.95
CA TYR A 64 -4.30 -3.12 1.26
C TYR A 64 -4.66 -4.32 2.14
N ALA A 65 -4.54 -4.15 3.45
CA ALA A 65 -4.67 -5.24 4.41
C ALA A 65 -6.11 -5.42 4.93
N PHE A 66 -6.89 -4.33 5.12
CA PHE A 66 -8.26 -4.41 5.59
C PHE A 66 -9.08 -3.19 5.13
N SER A 67 -10.10 -3.43 4.30
CA SER A 67 -10.96 -2.37 3.79
C SER A 67 -12.10 -2.00 4.75
N THR A 68 -12.71 -0.81 4.57
CA THR A 68 -13.92 -0.43 5.32
C THR A 68 -15.07 -1.38 5.07
N GLU A 69 -15.16 -1.98 3.89
CA GLU A 69 -16.17 -2.97 3.53
C GLU A 69 -16.00 -4.31 4.24
N ASN A 70 -14.77 -4.64 4.67
CA ASN A 70 -14.47 -5.88 5.38
C ASN A 70 -15.12 -5.94 6.78
N TRP A 71 -15.48 -4.79 7.37
CA TRP A 71 -16.26 -4.76 8.62
C TRP A 71 -17.66 -5.40 8.49
N ASN A 72 -18.18 -5.55 7.25
CA ASN A 72 -19.46 -6.23 6.99
C ASN A 72 -19.35 -7.76 6.96
N ARG A 73 -18.16 -8.32 7.14
CA ARG A 73 -17.95 -9.77 7.26
C ARG A 73 -18.50 -10.30 8.58
N PRO A 74 -18.71 -11.61 8.73
CA PRO A 74 -19.08 -12.20 10.01
C PRO A 74 -18.11 -11.74 11.12
N GLN A 75 -18.65 -11.35 12.28
CA GLN A 75 -17.85 -10.75 13.37
C GLN A 75 -16.69 -11.66 13.78
N ALA A 76 -16.92 -12.97 13.87
CA ALA A 76 -15.86 -13.94 14.20
C ALA A 76 -14.67 -13.92 13.21
N GLU A 77 -14.94 -13.67 11.90
CA GLU A 77 -13.87 -13.53 10.89
C GLU A 77 -13.12 -12.22 11.11
N VAL A 78 -13.84 -11.12 11.37
CA VAL A 78 -13.22 -9.81 11.64
C VAL A 78 -12.32 -9.88 12.87
N ASP A 79 -12.80 -10.46 13.97
CA ASP A 79 -12.06 -10.58 15.22
C ASP A 79 -10.80 -11.44 15.03
N ALA A 80 -10.91 -12.56 14.30
CA ALA A 80 -9.77 -13.41 13.98
C ALA A 80 -8.72 -12.69 13.14
N LEU A 81 -9.14 -11.91 12.13
CA LEU A 81 -8.23 -11.11 11.29
C LEU A 81 -7.52 -10.01 12.08
N MET A 82 -8.24 -9.28 12.94
CA MET A 82 -7.66 -8.24 13.78
C MET A 82 -6.65 -8.82 14.78
N HIS A 83 -6.97 -9.97 15.37
CA HIS A 83 -6.08 -10.67 16.29
C HIS A 83 -4.80 -11.17 15.56
N LEU A 84 -4.96 -11.85 14.42
CA LEU A 84 -3.85 -12.33 13.60
C LEU A 84 -2.92 -11.17 13.20
N MET A 85 -3.49 -10.07 12.73
CA MET A 85 -2.75 -8.88 12.32
C MET A 85 -1.94 -8.29 13.48
N GLY A 86 -2.56 -8.13 14.67
CA GLY A 86 -1.87 -7.61 15.85
C GLY A 86 -0.67 -8.47 16.26
N ILE A 87 -0.81 -9.80 16.24
CA ILE A 87 0.28 -10.74 16.53
C ILE A 87 1.37 -10.67 15.45
N ALA A 88 0.97 -10.67 14.18
CA ALA A 88 1.91 -10.64 13.06
C ALA A 88 2.79 -9.38 13.11
N ILE A 89 2.18 -8.20 13.28
CA ILE A 89 2.91 -6.93 13.35
C ILE A 89 3.88 -6.92 14.54
N GLN A 90 3.45 -7.36 15.71
CA GLN A 90 4.32 -7.43 16.89
C GLN A 90 5.51 -8.36 16.67
N ARG A 91 5.28 -9.52 16.03
CA ARG A 91 6.33 -10.50 15.72
C ARG A 91 7.35 -9.95 14.71
N GLU A 92 6.89 -9.22 13.72
CA GLU A 92 7.73 -8.69 12.64
C GLU A 92 8.51 -7.42 13.03
N THR A 93 8.18 -6.77 14.17
CA THR A 93 8.76 -5.46 14.55
C THR A 93 10.29 -5.47 14.60
N LEU A 94 10.91 -6.52 15.16
CA LEU A 94 12.38 -6.60 15.24
C LEU A 94 13.03 -6.75 13.86
N ASP A 95 12.42 -7.52 12.96
CA ASP A 95 12.90 -7.69 11.60
C ASP A 95 12.73 -6.39 10.78
N LEU A 96 11.64 -5.64 10.99
CA LEU A 96 11.48 -4.32 10.39
C LEU A 96 12.58 -3.36 10.82
N ILE A 97 12.89 -3.28 12.12
CA ILE A 97 13.98 -2.45 12.65
C ILE A 97 15.33 -2.87 12.04
N LYS A 98 15.63 -4.18 12.05
CA LYS A 98 16.88 -4.73 11.50
C LYS A 98 17.07 -4.37 10.02
N ASN A 99 15.99 -4.36 9.25
CA ASN A 99 15.99 -4.03 7.83
C ASN A 99 15.79 -2.53 7.55
N ASN A 100 15.83 -1.68 8.58
CA ASN A 100 15.61 -0.24 8.48
C ASN A 100 14.26 0.13 7.82
N VAL A 101 13.20 -0.64 8.09
CA VAL A 101 11.86 -0.43 7.55
C VAL A 101 11.01 0.32 8.57
N ARG A 102 10.42 1.44 8.16
CA ARG A 102 9.52 2.24 8.98
C ARG A 102 8.07 1.80 8.75
N LEU A 103 7.39 1.35 9.82
CA LEU A 103 5.97 1.00 9.73
C LEU A 103 5.08 2.25 9.85
N ARG A 104 4.08 2.35 8.97
CA ARG A 104 3.02 3.36 9.01
C ARG A 104 1.66 2.73 8.70
N MET A 105 0.62 3.51 8.92
CA MET A 105 -0.76 3.11 8.62
C MET A 105 -1.53 4.29 8.03
N ILE A 106 -2.45 3.98 7.11
CA ILE A 106 -3.53 4.85 6.65
C ILE A 106 -4.88 4.17 6.92
N GLY A 107 -5.92 4.98 7.16
CA GLY A 107 -7.29 4.52 7.43
C GLY A 107 -7.80 4.94 8.81
N ASP A 108 -8.94 4.37 9.20
CA ASP A 108 -9.64 4.69 10.44
C ASP A 108 -9.04 3.89 11.62
N PHE A 109 -8.03 4.48 12.25
CA PHE A 109 -7.35 3.88 13.41
C PHE A 109 -8.29 3.73 14.62
N ASP A 110 -9.18 4.69 14.83
CA ASP A 110 -10.07 4.72 15.99
C ASP A 110 -11.14 3.62 15.95
N ARG A 111 -11.50 3.16 14.77
CA ARG A 111 -12.44 2.05 14.57
C ARG A 111 -11.85 0.68 14.95
N MET A 112 -10.52 0.58 15.04
CA MET A 112 -9.86 -0.69 15.35
C MET A 112 -10.02 -1.06 16.83
N PRO A 113 -10.05 -2.37 17.18
CA PRO A 113 -10.04 -2.83 18.58
C PRO A 113 -8.85 -2.24 19.36
N GLU A 114 -9.07 -1.90 20.62
CA GLU A 114 -8.07 -1.26 21.47
C GLU A 114 -6.74 -2.04 21.56
N ASP A 115 -6.82 -3.38 21.70
CA ASP A 115 -5.62 -4.21 21.74
C ASP A 115 -4.81 -4.16 20.43
N ALA A 116 -5.49 -4.16 19.27
CA ALA A 116 -4.84 -4.01 17.97
C ALA A 116 -4.19 -2.62 17.84
N ARG A 117 -4.89 -1.55 18.25
CA ARG A 117 -4.36 -0.18 18.25
C ARG A 117 -3.10 -0.05 19.10
N ARG A 118 -3.13 -0.60 20.32
CA ARG A 118 -1.98 -0.56 21.24
C ARG A 118 -0.75 -1.29 20.66
N ARG A 119 -0.94 -2.47 20.04
CA ARG A 119 0.14 -3.23 19.39
C ARG A 119 0.71 -2.47 18.18
N LEU A 120 -0.16 -1.94 17.33
CA LEU A 120 0.25 -1.12 16.18
C LEU A 120 1.05 0.11 16.63
N GLN A 121 0.55 0.85 17.63
CA GLN A 121 1.24 2.04 18.13
C GLN A 121 2.64 1.69 18.65
N GLY A 122 2.77 0.60 19.42
CA GLY A 122 4.09 0.13 19.88
C GLY A 122 5.05 -0.16 18.73
N CYS A 123 4.56 -0.71 17.61
CA CYS A 123 5.38 -0.95 16.42
C CYS A 123 5.73 0.34 15.66
N PHE A 124 4.79 1.31 15.56
CA PHE A 124 5.07 2.62 14.98
C PHE A 124 6.18 3.34 15.74
N ASP A 125 6.07 3.37 17.08
CA ASP A 125 7.06 4.00 17.94
C ASP A 125 8.43 3.32 17.82
N ALA A 126 8.46 1.99 17.84
CA ALA A 126 9.68 1.19 17.73
C ALA A 126 10.41 1.38 16.39
N THR A 127 9.66 1.56 15.28
CA THR A 127 10.23 1.73 13.92
C THR A 127 10.36 3.20 13.51
N SER A 128 9.99 4.16 14.37
CA SER A 128 9.95 5.59 14.03
C SER A 128 11.29 6.18 13.60
N HIS A 129 12.39 5.63 14.10
CA HIS A 129 13.77 6.04 13.76
C HIS A 129 14.28 5.44 12.44
N CYS A 130 13.59 4.45 11.86
CA CYS A 130 13.98 3.83 10.60
C CYS A 130 13.80 4.83 9.44
N THR A 131 14.76 4.85 8.53
CA THR A 131 14.87 5.83 7.43
C THR A 131 14.84 5.21 6.03
N GLY A 132 14.75 3.88 5.95
CA GLY A 132 14.65 3.14 4.68
C GLY A 132 13.23 3.05 4.15
N LEU A 133 12.84 1.88 3.66
CA LEU A 133 11.48 1.63 3.13
C LEU A 133 10.40 2.02 4.16
N VAL A 134 9.40 2.76 3.71
CA VAL A 134 8.15 2.94 4.46
C VAL A 134 7.19 1.82 4.09
N LEU A 135 6.94 0.90 5.02
CA LEU A 135 5.84 -0.07 4.91
C LEU A 135 4.57 0.55 5.46
N ASN A 136 3.64 0.88 4.58
CA ASN A 136 2.37 1.51 4.92
C ASN A 136 1.22 0.51 4.83
N LEU A 137 0.50 0.29 5.91
CA LEU A 137 -0.65 -0.61 5.95
C LEU A 137 -1.95 0.18 5.81
N ALA A 138 -2.72 -0.09 4.75
CA ALA A 138 -4.07 0.43 4.61
C ALA A 138 -5.04 -0.48 5.40
N LEU A 139 -5.42 -0.02 6.59
CA LEU A 139 -6.25 -0.74 7.58
C LEU A 139 -7.50 0.05 7.90
N SER A 140 -8.67 -0.60 7.86
CA SER A 140 -9.95 0.11 7.99
C SER A 140 -10.02 1.30 7.00
N TYR A 141 -9.49 1.09 5.80
CA TYR A 141 -9.29 2.11 4.77
C TYR A 141 -10.20 1.88 3.57
N SER A 142 -10.64 2.96 2.95
CA SER A 142 -11.11 2.96 1.56
C SER A 142 -10.99 4.38 0.96
N GLY A 143 -10.80 4.47 -0.34
CA GLY A 143 -10.61 5.76 -1.03
C GLY A 143 -11.81 6.69 -0.87
N ARG A 144 -13.06 6.17 -0.97
CA ARG A 144 -14.26 6.98 -0.75
C ARG A 144 -14.36 7.51 0.67
N TRP A 145 -14.02 6.71 1.67
CA TRP A 145 -13.98 7.14 3.07
C TRP A 145 -12.93 8.25 3.27
N ASP A 146 -11.73 8.09 2.70
CA ASP A 146 -10.65 9.06 2.87
C ASP A 146 -10.94 10.39 2.18
N ILE A 147 -11.50 10.35 0.96
CA ILE A 147 -11.94 11.57 0.25
C ILE A 147 -13.04 12.28 1.04
N ALA A 148 -14.04 11.56 1.56
CA ALA A 148 -15.10 12.16 2.38
C ALA A 148 -14.55 12.76 3.67
N ARG A 149 -13.56 12.09 4.31
CA ARG A 149 -12.86 12.60 5.49
C ARG A 149 -12.05 13.87 5.15
N ALA A 150 -11.32 13.89 4.03
CA ALA A 150 -10.59 15.07 3.57
C ALA A 150 -11.53 16.26 3.32
N ALA A 151 -12.65 16.03 2.64
CA ALA A 151 -13.67 17.06 2.40
C ALA A 151 -14.24 17.62 3.71
N ARG A 152 -14.53 16.77 4.71
CA ARG A 152 -14.98 17.21 6.03
C ARG A 152 -13.95 18.08 6.74
N LEU A 153 -12.67 17.68 6.74
CA LEU A 153 -11.58 18.45 7.35
C LEU A 153 -11.42 19.84 6.70
N LEU A 154 -11.55 19.93 5.36
CA LEU A 154 -11.54 21.20 4.65
C LEU A 154 -12.73 22.07 5.04
N ALA A 155 -13.94 21.50 5.15
CA ALA A 155 -15.12 22.23 5.61
C ALA A 155 -14.97 22.75 7.06
N GLU A 156 -14.36 21.97 7.94
CA GLU A 156 -14.01 22.40 9.31
C GLU A 156 -12.98 23.53 9.32
N ASP A 157 -11.98 23.51 8.43
CA ASP A 157 -11.01 24.60 8.27
C ASP A 157 -11.66 25.87 7.76
N VAL A 158 -12.59 25.78 6.81
CA VAL A 158 -13.38 26.91 6.33
C VAL A 158 -14.25 27.50 7.45
N ALA A 159 -14.99 26.64 8.17
CA ALA A 159 -15.84 27.09 9.27
C ALA A 159 -15.07 27.77 10.40
N ALA A 160 -13.81 27.38 10.60
CA ALA A 160 -12.90 28.00 11.58
C ALA A 160 -12.13 29.22 11.04
N GLY A 161 -12.38 29.66 9.82
CA GLY A 161 -11.69 30.79 9.17
C GLY A 161 -10.21 30.56 8.84
N ARG A 162 -9.77 29.28 8.78
CA ARG A 162 -8.39 28.91 8.43
C ARG A 162 -8.16 28.72 6.93
N LEU A 163 -9.24 28.59 6.15
CA LEU A 163 -9.21 28.36 4.71
C LEU A 163 -10.34 29.12 4.02
N ASP A 164 -10.06 29.79 2.90
CA ASP A 164 -11.09 30.32 2.03
C ASP A 164 -11.67 29.18 1.16
N PRO A 165 -13.01 29.05 1.00
CA PRO A 165 -13.59 28.08 0.08
C PRO A 165 -13.05 28.13 -1.35
N ALA A 166 -12.62 29.32 -1.82
CA ALA A 166 -12.02 29.51 -3.14
C ALA A 166 -10.63 28.85 -3.28
N ASP A 167 -9.95 28.57 -2.17
CA ASP A 167 -8.64 27.93 -2.13
C ASP A 167 -8.72 26.39 -2.04
N ILE A 168 -9.94 25.82 -2.07
CA ILE A 168 -10.12 24.37 -2.10
C ILE A 168 -9.85 23.87 -3.53
N ASP A 169 -8.61 23.51 -3.80
CA ASP A 169 -8.14 22.91 -5.04
C ASP A 169 -7.71 21.44 -4.85
N GLN A 170 -7.12 20.82 -5.89
CA GLN A 170 -6.61 19.46 -5.82
C GLN A 170 -5.51 19.28 -4.77
N ALA A 171 -4.64 20.28 -4.61
CA ALA A 171 -3.57 20.26 -3.63
C ALA A 171 -4.12 20.31 -2.19
N ALA A 172 -5.14 21.13 -1.95
CA ALA A 172 -5.82 21.20 -0.68
C ALA A 172 -6.47 19.87 -0.29
N ILE A 173 -7.11 19.16 -1.24
CA ILE A 173 -7.64 17.81 -1.02
C ILE A 173 -6.51 16.82 -0.73
N SER A 174 -5.48 16.77 -1.58
CA SER A 174 -4.34 15.87 -1.40
C SER A 174 -3.67 16.04 -0.03
N ALA A 175 -3.53 17.28 0.45
CA ALA A 175 -2.95 17.59 1.76
C ALA A 175 -3.82 17.11 2.95
N ARG A 176 -5.09 16.75 2.74
CA ARG A 176 -6.00 16.24 3.78
C ARG A 176 -6.25 14.73 3.69
N LEU A 177 -5.81 14.07 2.63
CA LEU A 177 -5.84 12.60 2.54
C LEU A 177 -4.91 11.97 3.57
N SER A 178 -5.21 10.74 3.99
CA SER A 178 -4.38 10.01 4.96
C SER A 178 -2.99 9.67 4.42
N THR A 179 -2.83 9.65 3.11
CA THR A 179 -1.57 9.45 2.40
C THR A 179 -0.64 10.68 2.38
N ALA A 180 -1.13 11.87 2.75
CA ALA A 180 -0.36 13.13 2.70
C ALA A 180 0.96 13.11 3.50
N THR A 181 1.09 12.21 4.48
CA THR A 181 2.31 12.08 5.31
C THR A 181 3.30 11.05 4.80
N LEU A 182 3.00 10.37 3.70
CA LEU A 182 3.92 9.42 3.07
C LEU A 182 5.03 10.16 2.30
N PRO A 183 6.22 9.55 2.17
CA PRO A 183 7.34 10.17 1.44
C PRO A 183 7.02 10.40 -0.05
N GLN A 184 6.20 9.53 -0.62
CA GLN A 184 5.59 9.65 -1.93
C GLN A 184 4.11 9.32 -1.79
N GLN A 185 3.23 10.29 -2.00
CA GLN A 185 1.80 10.15 -1.79
C GLN A 185 1.17 9.21 -2.83
N ASP A 186 1.39 9.50 -4.11
CA ASP A 186 0.81 8.78 -5.23
C ASP A 186 1.66 7.56 -5.60
N PRO A 187 1.09 6.35 -5.66
CA PRO A 187 1.83 5.19 -6.12
C PRO A 187 2.13 5.27 -7.62
N ASP A 188 3.37 4.93 -7.97
CA ASP A 188 3.81 4.79 -9.35
C ASP A 188 3.25 3.50 -9.97
N LEU A 189 3.16 2.44 -9.15
CA LEU A 189 2.73 1.12 -9.56
C LEU A 189 1.70 0.55 -8.58
N LEU A 190 0.55 0.14 -9.09
CA LEU A 190 -0.45 -0.65 -8.38
C LEU A 190 -0.39 -2.09 -8.86
N ILE A 191 -0.12 -3.02 -7.96
CA ILE A 191 -0.16 -4.47 -8.24
C ILE A 191 -1.42 -5.05 -7.62
N ARG A 192 -2.15 -5.90 -8.37
CA ARG A 192 -3.24 -6.70 -7.82
C ARG A 192 -3.02 -8.17 -8.08
N THR A 193 -3.05 -8.99 -7.03
CA THR A 193 -3.02 -10.45 -7.10
C THR A 193 -4.44 -11.02 -7.20
N GLY A 194 -4.58 -12.29 -7.63
CA GLY A 194 -5.84 -13.00 -7.65
C GLY A 194 -6.69 -12.85 -8.92
N GLY A 195 -6.18 -12.20 -9.98
CA GLY A 195 -6.78 -12.18 -11.32
C GLY A 195 -7.94 -11.21 -11.53
N ASP A 196 -8.36 -10.46 -10.53
CA ASP A 196 -9.49 -9.52 -10.65
C ASP A 196 -9.06 -8.15 -11.18
N PHE A 197 -9.71 -7.65 -12.25
CA PHE A 197 -9.47 -6.32 -12.86
C PHE A 197 -10.37 -5.24 -12.23
N ARG A 198 -10.08 -4.83 -11.00
CA ARG A 198 -10.76 -3.73 -10.30
C ARG A 198 -9.87 -3.21 -9.17
N VAL A 199 -10.03 -1.95 -8.79
CA VAL A 199 -9.25 -1.32 -7.70
C VAL A 199 -9.91 -1.43 -6.33
N SER A 200 -11.14 -1.91 -6.25
CA SER A 200 -11.88 -2.22 -5.02
C SER A 200 -11.82 -1.10 -3.98
N ASN A 201 -12.07 0.14 -4.42
CA ASN A 201 -12.09 1.31 -3.54
C ASN A 201 -10.74 1.62 -2.84
N PHE A 202 -9.62 1.18 -3.45
CA PHE A 202 -8.29 1.40 -2.92
C PHE A 202 -7.63 2.63 -3.56
N LEU A 203 -7.13 3.56 -2.77
CA LEU A 203 -6.34 4.74 -3.17
C LEU A 203 -6.91 5.50 -4.39
N LEU A 204 -8.25 5.73 -4.42
CA LEU A 204 -8.95 6.23 -5.62
C LEU A 204 -8.43 7.58 -6.13
N TRP A 205 -7.96 8.44 -5.24
CA TRP A 205 -7.40 9.73 -5.61
C TRP A 205 -5.97 9.57 -6.13
N GLU A 206 -5.18 8.79 -5.43
CA GLU A 206 -3.74 8.67 -5.60
C GLU A 206 -3.34 7.83 -6.82
N ILE A 207 -4.19 6.87 -7.23
CA ILE A 207 -3.88 5.97 -8.38
C ILE A 207 -4.24 6.55 -9.75
N ALA A 208 -4.62 7.83 -9.82
CA ALA A 208 -5.08 8.46 -11.07
C ALA A 208 -4.09 8.32 -12.23
N TYR A 209 -2.79 8.24 -11.94
CA TYR A 209 -1.71 8.08 -12.93
C TYR A 209 -0.80 6.88 -12.63
N SER A 210 -1.23 5.97 -11.78
CA SER A 210 -0.48 4.75 -11.48
C SER A 210 -0.50 3.78 -12.66
N GLU A 211 0.63 3.15 -12.93
CA GLU A 211 0.66 1.95 -13.76
C GLU A 211 0.01 0.78 -13.01
N ILE A 212 -0.78 -0.03 -13.70
CA ILE A 212 -1.50 -1.16 -13.09
C ILE A 212 -0.95 -2.48 -13.63
N GLU A 213 -0.61 -3.38 -12.72
CA GLU A 213 -0.20 -4.75 -13.01
C GLU A 213 -1.13 -5.73 -12.30
N VAL A 214 -1.79 -6.61 -13.05
CA VAL A 214 -2.69 -7.64 -12.50
C VAL A 214 -2.09 -9.01 -12.77
N THR A 215 -2.06 -9.86 -11.75
CA THR A 215 -1.61 -11.25 -11.88
C THR A 215 -2.66 -12.24 -11.37
N ASP A 216 -2.78 -13.38 -12.05
CA ASP A 216 -3.67 -14.47 -11.65
C ASP A 216 -3.20 -15.20 -10.38
N LYS A 217 -1.93 -15.02 -10.00
CA LYS A 217 -1.40 -15.62 -8.78
C LYS A 217 -2.13 -15.08 -7.55
N TYR A 218 -2.49 -15.97 -6.64
CA TYR A 218 -3.01 -15.58 -5.34
C TYR A 218 -1.90 -15.00 -4.46
N TRP A 219 -2.27 -14.08 -3.57
CA TRP A 219 -1.31 -13.41 -2.69
C TRP A 219 -0.35 -14.36 -1.95
N PRO A 220 -0.79 -15.49 -1.34
CA PRO A 220 0.14 -16.42 -0.68
C PRO A 220 1.22 -17.02 -1.59
N ASP A 221 0.93 -17.18 -2.89
CA ASP A 221 1.86 -17.72 -3.87
C ASP A 221 2.67 -16.63 -4.62
N PHE A 222 2.43 -15.34 -4.31
CA PHE A 222 3.14 -14.24 -4.94
C PHE A 222 4.58 -14.15 -4.41
N SER A 223 5.54 -14.41 -5.28
CA SER A 223 6.96 -14.56 -4.94
C SER A 223 7.75 -13.26 -5.12
N LYS A 224 9.01 -13.25 -4.62
CA LYS A 224 9.98 -12.19 -4.91
C LYS A 224 10.22 -12.03 -6.42
N GLU A 225 10.26 -13.14 -7.15
CA GLU A 225 10.38 -13.14 -8.61
C GLU A 225 9.20 -12.47 -9.30
N ASP A 226 7.97 -12.73 -8.84
CA ASP A 226 6.76 -12.09 -9.41
C ASP A 226 6.78 -10.58 -9.17
N PHE A 227 7.19 -10.15 -7.99
CA PHE A 227 7.36 -8.74 -7.67
C PHE A 227 8.40 -8.08 -8.59
N LEU A 228 9.58 -8.71 -8.77
CA LEU A 228 10.61 -8.19 -9.67
C LEU A 228 10.15 -8.16 -11.14
N LEU A 229 9.32 -9.13 -11.57
CA LEU A 229 8.72 -9.11 -12.91
C LEU A 229 7.75 -7.94 -13.08
N ALA A 230 6.92 -7.64 -12.07
CA ALA A 230 6.04 -6.48 -12.08
C ALA A 230 6.84 -5.17 -12.17
N ILE A 231 7.93 -5.04 -11.40
CA ILE A 231 8.85 -3.89 -11.49
C ILE A 231 9.47 -3.80 -12.90
N LYS A 232 9.95 -4.91 -13.45
CA LYS A 232 10.53 -4.94 -14.79
C LYS A 232 9.51 -4.57 -15.89
N ASN A 233 8.25 -4.97 -15.73
CA ASN A 233 7.18 -4.56 -16.64
C ASN A 233 6.89 -3.07 -16.52
N TYR A 234 6.83 -2.53 -15.30
CA TYR A 234 6.74 -1.09 -15.06
C TYR A 234 7.86 -0.32 -15.76
N GLN A 235 9.11 -0.77 -15.65
CA GLN A 235 10.28 -0.14 -16.25
C GLN A 235 10.25 -0.08 -17.80
N LYS A 236 9.46 -0.93 -18.46
CA LYS A 236 9.27 -0.89 -19.90
C LYS A 236 8.24 0.14 -20.36
N ARG A 237 7.41 0.65 -19.45
CA ARG A 237 6.32 1.57 -19.77
C ARG A 237 6.84 3.01 -19.80
N GLU A 238 6.32 3.82 -20.72
CA GLU A 238 6.55 5.25 -20.79
C GLU A 238 5.44 5.98 -20.03
N ARG A 239 5.78 6.68 -18.95
CA ARG A 239 4.83 7.47 -18.16
C ARG A 239 4.70 8.87 -18.76
N ARG A 240 3.56 9.18 -19.34
CA ARG A 240 3.36 10.42 -20.12
C ARG A 240 2.69 11.55 -19.33
N PHE A 241 1.95 11.28 -18.28
CA PHE A 241 1.22 12.28 -17.49
C PHE A 241 0.43 13.28 -18.34
N GLY A 242 -0.20 12.78 -19.43
CA GLY A 242 -0.93 13.60 -20.41
C GLY A 242 -0.07 14.31 -21.47
N LYS A 243 1.26 14.14 -21.46
CA LYS A 243 2.17 14.66 -22.48
C LYS A 243 2.31 13.72 -23.68
N THR A 244 2.83 14.24 -24.82
CA THR A 244 3.26 13.38 -25.94
C THR A 244 4.66 12.82 -25.70
N SER A 245 5.02 11.72 -26.40
CA SER A 245 6.38 11.14 -26.30
C SER A 245 7.47 12.13 -26.70
N GLU A 246 7.18 13.02 -27.67
CA GLU A 246 8.11 14.06 -28.15
C GLU A 246 8.37 15.13 -27.06
N GLN A 247 7.33 15.50 -26.29
CA GLN A 247 7.47 16.45 -25.18
C GLN A 247 8.33 15.87 -24.03
N ILE A 248 8.20 14.58 -23.76
CA ILE A 248 9.01 13.90 -22.75
C ILE A 248 10.48 13.83 -23.20
N ALA A 249 10.73 13.45 -24.46
CA ALA A 249 12.09 13.37 -24.99
C ALA A 249 12.81 14.72 -25.00
N ALA A 250 12.09 15.83 -25.19
CA ALA A 250 12.65 17.18 -25.13
C ALA A 250 13.07 17.56 -23.70
N GLU A 251 12.28 17.20 -22.67
CA GLU A 251 12.61 17.49 -21.26
C GLU A 251 13.81 16.68 -20.73
N ASP A 252 14.05 15.47 -21.27
CA ASP A 252 15.20 14.64 -20.89
C ASP A 252 16.52 15.11 -21.54
N THR A 253 16.42 15.92 -22.61
CA THR A 253 17.60 16.50 -23.29
C THR A 253 18.07 17.78 -22.61
N ASP A 254 17.21 18.44 -21.81
CA ASP A 254 17.52 19.69 -21.10
C ASP A 254 18.00 19.47 -19.64
N LYS A 255 18.19 18.22 -19.21
CA LYS A 255 18.75 17.82 -17.89
C LYS A 255 20.16 17.29 -18.01
#